data_c45b53d774856a41b5a95d5aa524a4dc
#
_entry.id   c45b53d774856a41b5a95d5aa524a4dc
#
_cell.length_a   1.000
_cell.length_b   1.000
_cell.length_c   1.000
_cell.angle_alpha   90.00
_cell.angle_beta   90.00
_cell.angle_gamma   90.00
#
_symmetry.space_group_name_H-M   'P 1'
#
loop_
_entity.id
_entity.type
_entity.pdbx_description
1 polymer ?
#
loop_
_entity_poly.entity_id
_entity_poly.type
_entity_poly.pdbx_seq_one_letter_code
_entity_poly.pdbx_strand_id
1 'polypeptide(L)'
;MSVLDSLSEVFSNLGSSLFSANESRFLLELAGCRESVQVLRFSAHEALNVPWELNITMVSDAANILPEPMLGTLATLTLIGSAGKSYYHGQVWQFCRQAQGKRLTQYQLLVRPALSWLRLGQNQRIFQQKSAPQIIKQLLQERQIPTDQVVWKLSATYSTRDYCVQYAESDLQ
;
A
#
# COMPACT_ATOMS: atom_id res chain seq x y z
N MET A 1 17.05 30.41 0.80
CA MET A 1 15.68 30.07 0.35
C MET A 1 15.23 28.88 1.15
N SER A 2 14.29 29.08 2.06
CA SER A 2 13.84 28.06 3.02
C SER A 2 12.92 27.05 2.31
N VAL A 3 12.95 25.78 2.76
CA VAL A 3 12.02 24.72 2.29
C VAL A 3 10.56 25.17 2.45
N LEU A 4 10.27 26.07 3.39
CA LEU A 4 8.96 26.68 3.60
C LEU A 4 8.54 27.64 2.48
N ASP A 5 9.49 28.33 1.83
CA ASP A 5 9.18 29.26 0.72
C ASP A 5 8.85 28.48 -0.54
N SER A 6 9.53 27.36 -0.81
CA SER A 6 9.20 26.50 -1.94
C SER A 6 7.85 25.78 -1.79
N LEU A 7 7.45 25.45 -0.55
CA LEU A 7 6.13 24.88 -0.28
C LEU A 7 5.04 25.93 -0.44
N SER A 8 5.26 27.18 -0.05
CA SER A 8 4.27 28.27 -0.22
C SER A 8 4.01 28.58 -1.69
N GLU A 9 5.02 28.53 -2.56
CA GLU A 9 4.86 28.69 -4.01
C GLU A 9 4.11 27.52 -4.65
N VAL A 10 4.42 26.28 -4.23
CA VAL A 10 3.67 25.10 -4.69
C VAL A 10 2.20 25.20 -4.28
N PHE A 11 1.92 25.60 -3.05
CA PHE A 11 0.54 25.73 -2.56
C PHE A 11 -0.21 26.93 -3.18
N SER A 12 0.46 28.03 -3.52
CA SER A 12 -0.19 29.17 -4.17
C SER A 12 -0.56 28.88 -5.63
N ASN A 13 0.25 28.12 -6.34
CA ASN A 13 -0.01 27.71 -7.72
C ASN A 13 -1.04 26.59 -7.86
N LEU A 14 -1.20 25.75 -6.81
CA LEU A 14 -2.17 24.66 -6.78
C LEU A 14 -3.59 25.11 -6.41
N GLY A 15 -3.74 26.27 -5.77
CA GLY A 15 -5.01 26.72 -5.18
C GLY A 15 -6.16 26.98 -6.16
N SER A 16 -5.91 27.10 -7.46
CA SER A 16 -6.95 27.31 -8.48
C SER A 16 -7.21 26.08 -9.36
N SER A 17 -6.26 25.15 -9.46
CA SER A 17 -6.39 23.94 -10.29
C SER A 17 -6.77 22.68 -9.50
N LEU A 18 -6.64 22.71 -8.16
CA LEU A 18 -6.87 21.55 -7.30
C LEU A 18 -8.33 21.09 -7.20
N PHE A 19 -9.28 21.91 -7.64
CA PHE A 19 -10.71 21.62 -7.54
C PHE A 19 -11.40 21.30 -8.86
N SER A 20 -10.66 21.23 -9.97
CA SER A 20 -11.19 20.69 -11.22
C SER A 20 -11.11 19.16 -11.16
N ALA A 21 -12.17 18.53 -10.65
CA ALA A 21 -12.30 17.08 -10.50
C ALA A 21 -12.20 16.29 -11.83
N ASN A 22 -12.14 16.97 -12.96
CA ASN A 22 -12.16 16.37 -14.29
C ASN A 22 -10.77 16.12 -14.90
N GLU A 23 -9.67 16.56 -14.27
CA GLU A 23 -8.32 16.43 -14.85
C GLU A 23 -7.32 15.69 -13.95
N SER A 24 -7.74 15.20 -12.80
CA SER A 24 -6.83 14.44 -11.95
C SER A 24 -6.51 13.10 -12.59
N ARG A 25 -5.26 12.92 -13.01
CA ARG A 25 -4.74 11.62 -13.51
C ARG A 25 -4.56 10.58 -12.41
N PHE A 26 -4.73 10.99 -11.15
CA PHE A 26 -4.54 10.16 -9.97
C PHE A 26 -5.77 10.29 -9.07
N LEU A 27 -6.42 9.18 -8.80
CA LEU A 27 -7.53 9.10 -7.87
C LEU A 27 -7.11 8.22 -6.69
N LEU A 28 -7.19 8.75 -5.47
CA LEU A 28 -6.87 8.02 -4.24
C LEU A 28 -8.15 7.79 -3.44
N GLU A 29 -8.44 6.53 -3.16
CA GLU A 29 -9.52 6.09 -2.30
C GLU A 29 -8.93 5.48 -1.03
N LEU A 30 -9.35 5.96 0.13
CA LEU A 30 -8.93 5.49 1.45
C LEU A 30 -10.15 5.10 2.25
N ALA A 31 -10.28 3.81 2.59
CA ALA A 31 -11.46 3.30 3.28
C ALA A 31 -11.71 3.95 4.66
N GLY A 32 -10.65 4.39 5.33
CA GLY A 32 -10.73 5.07 6.64
C GLY A 32 -10.87 6.59 6.57
N CYS A 33 -10.87 7.21 5.37
CA CYS A 33 -10.89 8.67 5.19
C CYS A 33 -12.25 9.14 4.68
N ARG A 34 -12.83 10.11 5.35
CA ARG A 34 -14.07 10.78 4.92
C ARG A 34 -13.81 12.14 4.28
N GLU A 35 -12.63 12.67 4.50
CA GLU A 35 -12.20 13.97 4.02
C GLU A 35 -11.80 13.91 2.55
N SER A 36 -11.95 15.03 1.86
CA SER A 36 -11.47 15.18 0.49
C SER A 36 -9.95 15.19 0.49
N VAL A 37 -9.34 14.31 -0.30
CA VAL A 37 -7.90 14.21 -0.45
C VAL A 37 -7.49 14.27 -1.92
N GLN A 38 -6.34 14.86 -2.19
CA GLN A 38 -5.80 14.95 -3.54
C GLN A 38 -4.33 14.52 -3.54
N VAL A 39 -3.96 13.65 -4.49
CA VAL A 39 -2.58 13.18 -4.66
C VAL A 39 -1.73 14.29 -5.28
N LEU A 40 -0.64 14.66 -4.60
CA LEU A 40 0.38 15.56 -5.15
C LEU A 40 1.43 14.79 -5.94
N ARG A 41 1.90 13.70 -5.37
CA ARG A 41 2.92 12.83 -5.97
C ARG A 41 2.84 11.44 -5.35
N PHE A 42 3.35 10.48 -6.08
CA PHE A 42 3.59 9.14 -5.55
C PHE A 42 4.90 8.58 -6.11
N SER A 43 5.44 7.58 -5.44
CA SER A 43 6.52 6.73 -5.95
C SER A 43 6.19 5.29 -5.64
N ALA A 44 6.30 4.42 -6.64
CA ALA A 44 6.11 2.98 -6.52
C ALA A 44 7.45 2.28 -6.66
N HIS A 45 7.70 1.30 -5.81
CA HIS A 45 8.83 0.39 -5.92
C HIS A 45 8.31 -1.03 -6.11
N GLU A 46 8.66 -1.63 -7.23
CA GLU A 46 8.29 -2.99 -7.60
C GLU A 46 9.54 -3.78 -7.97
N ALA A 47 9.67 -4.99 -7.46
CA ALA A 47 10.74 -5.90 -7.80
C ALA A 47 10.26 -7.35 -7.74
N LEU A 48 10.96 -8.25 -8.45
CA LEU A 48 10.71 -9.68 -8.35
C LEU A 48 11.01 -10.17 -6.93
N ASN A 49 10.15 -11.05 -6.42
CA ASN A 49 10.27 -11.66 -5.09
C ASN A 49 10.22 -10.67 -3.91
N VAL A 50 9.74 -9.45 -4.14
CA VAL A 50 9.57 -8.44 -3.08
C VAL A 50 8.16 -7.86 -3.19
N PRO A 51 7.40 -7.79 -2.09
CA PRO A 51 6.14 -7.05 -2.09
C PRO A 51 6.38 -5.59 -2.46
N TRP A 52 5.55 -5.06 -3.37
CA TRP A 52 5.66 -3.68 -3.79
C TRP A 52 5.39 -2.69 -2.64
N GLU A 53 5.93 -1.48 -2.78
CA GLU A 53 5.72 -0.37 -1.86
C GLU A 53 5.31 0.88 -2.63
N LEU A 54 4.30 1.58 -2.12
CA LEU A 54 3.79 2.81 -2.70
C LEU A 54 3.80 3.92 -1.66
N ASN A 55 4.64 4.92 -1.89
CA ASN A 55 4.68 6.14 -1.10
C ASN A 55 3.83 7.21 -1.79
N ILE A 56 2.83 7.73 -1.09
CA ILE A 56 1.92 8.75 -1.60
C ILE A 56 2.06 10.01 -0.75
N THR A 57 2.23 11.14 -1.40
CA THR A 57 2.06 12.46 -0.79
C THR A 57 0.74 13.04 -1.26
N MET A 58 -0.13 13.38 -0.33
CA MET A 58 -1.44 13.97 -0.61
C MET A 58 -1.66 15.26 0.17
N VAL A 59 -2.64 16.03 -0.25
CA VAL A 59 -3.12 17.21 0.46
C VAL A 59 -4.62 17.12 0.73
N SER A 60 -5.05 17.78 1.80
CA SER A 60 -6.45 17.98 2.17
C SER A 60 -6.63 19.37 2.78
N ASP A 61 -7.84 19.89 2.70
CA ASP A 61 -8.28 21.07 3.44
C ASP A 61 -8.48 20.76 4.94
N ALA A 62 -8.66 19.49 5.28
CA ALA A 62 -8.71 19.04 6.66
C ALA A 62 -7.33 19.15 7.32
N ALA A 63 -7.24 19.96 8.37
CA ALA A 63 -5.98 20.24 9.07
C ALA A 63 -5.52 19.07 9.97
N ASN A 64 -6.41 18.14 10.32
CA ASN A 64 -6.12 17.09 11.28
C ASN A 64 -6.85 15.77 10.92
N ILE A 65 -6.35 15.09 9.88
CA ILE A 65 -6.75 13.71 9.60
C ILE A 65 -5.97 12.83 10.57
N LEU A 66 -6.69 12.06 11.39
CA LEU A 66 -6.08 11.18 12.39
C LEU A 66 -5.50 9.92 11.73
N PRO A 67 -4.34 9.43 12.16
CA PRO A 67 -3.73 8.22 11.61
C PRO A 67 -4.47 6.94 12.02
N GLU A 68 -5.07 6.90 13.21
CA GLU A 68 -5.66 5.68 13.77
C GLU A 68 -6.72 5.03 12.87
N PRO A 69 -7.69 5.77 12.30
CA PRO A 69 -8.67 5.17 11.40
C PRO A 69 -8.09 4.82 10.02
N MET A 70 -6.87 5.29 9.69
CA MET A 70 -6.22 5.02 8.40
C MET A 70 -5.40 3.72 8.40
N LEU A 71 -4.71 3.45 9.53
CA LEU A 71 -3.77 2.33 9.60
C LEU A 71 -4.47 0.98 9.40
N GLY A 72 -3.90 0.13 8.55
CA GLY A 72 -4.43 -1.19 8.23
C GLY A 72 -5.65 -1.18 7.29
N THR A 73 -6.22 -0.01 6.94
CA THR A 73 -7.35 0.08 6.03
C THR A 73 -6.94 -0.03 4.57
N LEU A 74 -7.91 -0.33 3.71
CA LEU A 74 -7.69 -0.45 2.28
C LEU A 74 -7.45 0.92 1.65
N ALA A 75 -6.48 0.97 0.76
CA ALA A 75 -6.16 2.12 -0.08
C ALA A 75 -6.06 1.69 -1.53
N THR A 76 -6.68 2.44 -2.42
CA THR A 76 -6.59 2.23 -3.87
C THR A 76 -6.11 3.50 -4.54
N LEU A 77 -4.97 3.43 -5.22
CA LEU A 77 -4.52 4.49 -6.13
C LEU A 77 -4.83 4.07 -7.56
N THR A 78 -5.70 4.84 -8.22
CA THR A 78 -6.00 4.69 -9.65
C THR A 78 -5.18 5.66 -10.47
N LEU A 79 -4.44 5.14 -11.44
CA LEU A 79 -3.70 5.91 -12.42
C LEU A 79 -4.48 5.94 -13.72
N ILE A 80 -4.76 7.13 -14.25
CA ILE A 80 -5.50 7.32 -15.49
C ILE A 80 -4.52 7.77 -16.56
N GLY A 81 -4.18 6.85 -17.46
CA GLY A 81 -3.27 7.08 -18.57
C GLY A 81 -3.94 6.98 -19.94
N SER A 82 -3.21 7.29 -21.02
CA SER A 82 -3.70 7.17 -22.40
C SER A 82 -4.04 5.73 -22.79
N ALA A 83 -3.38 4.74 -22.18
CA ALA A 83 -3.61 3.31 -22.41
C ALA A 83 -4.72 2.71 -21.52
N GLY A 84 -5.34 3.50 -20.65
CA GLY A 84 -6.39 3.04 -19.73
C GLY A 84 -6.05 3.30 -18.26
N LYS A 85 -6.72 2.56 -17.37
CA LYS A 85 -6.55 2.68 -15.92
C LYS A 85 -5.64 1.58 -15.39
N SER A 86 -4.76 1.95 -14.49
CA SER A 86 -3.92 1.04 -13.68
C SER A 86 -4.21 1.26 -12.20
N TYR A 87 -4.05 0.23 -11.39
CA TYR A 87 -4.46 0.26 -9.99
C TYR A 87 -3.34 -0.27 -9.10
N TYR A 88 -3.08 0.45 -8.01
CA TYR A 88 -2.38 -0.08 -6.83
C TYR A 88 -3.41 -0.26 -5.72
N HIS A 89 -3.61 -1.48 -5.28
CA HIS A 89 -4.55 -1.83 -4.22
C HIS A 89 -3.83 -2.50 -3.07
N GLY A 90 -3.89 -1.91 -1.88
CA GLY A 90 -3.18 -2.40 -0.71
C GLY A 90 -3.73 -1.85 0.59
N GLN A 91 -2.91 -1.92 1.64
CA GLN A 91 -3.26 -1.44 2.97
C GLN A 91 -2.32 -0.32 3.40
N VAL A 92 -2.84 0.64 4.15
CA VAL A 92 -2.07 1.74 4.73
C VAL A 92 -1.21 1.20 5.88
N TRP A 93 0.12 1.29 5.72
CA TRP A 93 1.10 0.85 6.71
C TRP A 93 1.63 1.99 7.57
N GLN A 94 1.72 3.16 6.99
CA GLN A 94 2.12 4.38 7.69
C GLN A 94 1.26 5.53 7.19
N PHE A 95 0.94 6.42 8.11
CA PHE A 95 0.24 7.66 7.82
C PHE A 95 0.81 8.75 8.71
N CYS A 96 1.25 9.86 8.13
CA CYS A 96 1.77 10.97 8.89
C CYS A 96 1.43 12.31 8.25
N ARG A 97 1.23 13.33 9.09
CA ARG A 97 1.15 14.71 8.69
C ARG A 97 2.56 15.27 8.48
N GLN A 98 2.86 15.79 7.31
CA GLN A 98 4.16 16.35 6.96
C GLN A 98 4.24 17.85 7.23
N ALA A 99 3.30 18.60 6.71
CA ALA A 99 3.31 20.05 6.81
C ALA A 99 1.88 20.59 6.81
N GLN A 100 1.72 21.72 7.48
CA GLN A 100 0.45 22.47 7.49
C GLN A 100 0.68 23.83 6.85
N GLY A 101 -0.01 24.07 5.74
CA GLY A 101 -0.09 25.38 5.10
C GLY A 101 -1.28 26.19 5.61
N LYS A 102 -1.48 27.38 5.03
CA LYS A 102 -2.62 28.25 5.41
C LYS A 102 -3.99 27.69 5.04
N ARG A 103 -4.09 26.90 3.95
CA ARG A 103 -5.34 26.36 3.40
C ARG A 103 -5.34 24.85 3.30
N LEU A 104 -4.18 24.23 3.07
CA LEU A 104 -4.04 22.81 2.84
C LEU A 104 -3.00 22.21 3.79
N THR A 105 -3.26 20.99 4.22
CA THR A 105 -2.34 20.19 5.01
C THR A 105 -1.84 19.04 4.16
N GLN A 106 -0.54 18.81 4.21
CA GLN A 106 0.14 17.74 3.49
C GLN A 106 0.27 16.51 4.39
N TYR A 107 -0.08 15.36 3.82
CA TYR A 107 0.03 14.05 4.46
C TYR A 107 0.87 13.12 3.60
N GLN A 108 1.50 12.17 4.25
CA GLN A 108 2.23 11.09 3.59
C GLN A 108 1.72 9.74 4.08
N LEU A 109 1.53 8.82 3.14
CA LEU A 109 1.20 7.43 3.44
C LEU A 109 2.15 6.48 2.73
N LEU A 110 2.36 5.34 3.38
CA LEU A 110 2.98 4.17 2.81
C LEU A 110 1.90 3.09 2.65
N VAL A 111 1.70 2.63 1.44
CA VAL A 111 0.75 1.55 1.11
C VAL A 111 1.54 0.32 0.67
N ARG A 112 1.14 -0.86 1.15
CA ARG A 112 1.74 -2.16 0.80
C ARG A 112 0.66 -3.20 0.56
N PRO A 113 0.93 -4.27 -0.22
CA PRO A 113 -0.01 -5.38 -0.39
C PRO A 113 -0.15 -6.17 0.91
N ALA A 114 -1.28 -6.88 1.07
CA ALA A 114 -1.53 -7.75 2.22
C ALA A 114 -0.41 -8.79 2.44
N LEU A 115 0.25 -9.23 1.37
CA LEU A 115 1.40 -10.14 1.44
C LEU A 115 2.53 -9.62 2.34
N SER A 116 2.66 -8.31 2.50
CA SER A 116 3.70 -7.70 3.36
C SER A 116 3.56 -8.07 4.84
N TRP A 117 2.36 -8.48 5.30
CA TRP A 117 2.16 -8.98 6.66
C TRP A 117 2.95 -10.24 6.98
N LEU A 118 3.28 -11.04 5.96
CA LEU A 118 4.11 -12.23 6.11
C LEU A 118 5.55 -11.93 6.52
N ARG A 119 6.00 -10.67 6.41
CA ARG A 119 7.30 -10.21 6.90
C ARG A 119 7.36 -10.04 8.41
N LEU A 120 6.19 -9.89 9.05
CA LEU A 120 6.13 -9.61 10.48
C LEU A 120 6.24 -10.89 11.29
N GLY A 121 7.20 -10.90 12.20
CA GLY A 121 7.48 -12.03 13.06
C GLY A 121 8.42 -13.05 12.42
N GLN A 122 8.94 -13.90 13.27
CA GLN A 122 9.79 -15.06 12.91
C GLN A 122 9.17 -16.30 13.53
N ASN A 123 9.19 -17.38 12.78
CA ASN A 123 8.62 -18.64 13.21
C ASN A 123 9.67 -19.76 13.21
N GLN A 124 9.45 -20.75 14.08
CA GLN A 124 10.22 -22.00 14.11
C GLN A 124 9.20 -23.14 14.10
N ARG A 125 9.05 -23.77 12.93
CA ARG A 125 8.06 -24.84 12.75
C ARG A 125 8.46 -25.80 11.64
N ILE A 126 7.86 -26.97 11.66
CA ILE A 126 8.07 -28.02 10.67
C ILE A 126 6.74 -28.29 9.97
N PHE A 127 6.76 -28.27 8.65
CA PHE A 127 5.67 -28.74 7.80
C PHE A 127 5.97 -30.15 7.35
N GLN A 128 5.08 -31.09 7.64
CA GLN A 128 5.24 -32.50 7.29
C GLN A 128 4.24 -32.91 6.21
N GLN A 129 4.68 -33.79 5.30
CA GLN A 129 3.86 -34.37 4.24
C GLN A 129 3.06 -33.33 3.45
N LYS A 130 3.71 -32.21 3.06
CA LYS A 130 3.11 -31.10 2.30
C LYS A 130 3.94 -30.68 1.09
N SER A 131 3.27 -30.35 0.02
CA SER A 131 3.90 -29.70 -1.12
C SER A 131 4.07 -28.20 -0.86
N ALA A 132 4.98 -27.53 -1.58
CA ALA A 132 5.19 -26.08 -1.43
C ALA A 132 3.90 -25.25 -1.59
N PRO A 133 3.02 -25.49 -2.57
CA PRO A 133 1.74 -24.76 -2.65
C PRO A 133 0.83 -24.99 -1.44
N GLN A 134 0.84 -26.19 -0.84
CA GLN A 134 0.05 -26.47 0.37
C GLN A 134 0.58 -25.69 1.58
N ILE A 135 1.91 -25.58 1.72
CA ILE A 135 2.53 -24.78 2.77
C ILE A 135 2.15 -23.30 2.61
N ILE A 136 2.34 -22.74 1.40
CA ILE A 136 1.99 -21.35 1.11
C ILE A 136 0.49 -21.09 1.39
N LYS A 137 -0.39 -21.99 0.95
CA LYS A 137 -1.83 -21.86 1.21
C LYS A 137 -2.14 -21.81 2.71
N GLN A 138 -1.49 -22.66 3.49
CA GLN A 138 -1.64 -22.66 4.95
C GLN A 138 -1.18 -21.33 5.56
N LEU A 139 -0.01 -20.81 5.16
CA LEU A 139 0.53 -19.55 5.66
C LEU A 139 -0.41 -18.36 5.37
N LEU A 140 -0.93 -18.30 4.13
CA LEU A 140 -1.87 -17.25 3.73
C LEU A 140 -3.16 -17.33 4.55
N GLN A 141 -3.68 -18.54 4.83
CA GLN A 141 -4.87 -18.75 5.65
C GLN A 141 -4.63 -18.35 7.11
N GLU A 142 -3.49 -18.74 7.70
CA GLU A 142 -3.12 -18.38 9.07
C GLU A 142 -3.03 -16.85 9.26
N ARG A 143 -2.62 -16.13 8.22
CA ARG A 143 -2.57 -14.66 8.19
C ARG A 143 -3.88 -14.02 7.73
N GLN A 144 -4.93 -14.81 7.56
CA GLN A 144 -6.26 -14.35 7.16
C GLN A 144 -6.27 -13.55 5.85
N ILE A 145 -5.33 -13.87 4.94
CA ILE A 145 -5.34 -13.29 3.59
C ILE A 145 -6.48 -13.94 2.81
N PRO A 146 -7.46 -13.14 2.32
CA PRO A 146 -8.63 -13.67 1.64
C PRO A 146 -8.26 -14.46 0.37
N THR A 147 -8.93 -15.59 0.15
CA THR A 147 -8.64 -16.47 -0.99
C THR A 147 -8.96 -15.84 -2.34
N ASP A 148 -9.89 -14.89 -2.39
CA ASP A 148 -10.24 -14.11 -3.57
C ASP A 148 -9.17 -13.10 -3.98
N GLN A 149 -8.24 -12.77 -3.08
CA GLN A 149 -7.07 -11.94 -3.36
C GLN A 149 -5.87 -12.76 -3.88
N VAL A 150 -5.98 -14.08 -3.97
CA VAL A 150 -4.87 -14.97 -4.35
C VAL A 150 -5.20 -15.70 -5.64
N VAL A 151 -4.43 -15.43 -6.68
CA VAL A 151 -4.55 -16.13 -7.96
C VAL A 151 -3.40 -17.15 -8.10
N TRP A 152 -3.75 -18.43 -8.14
CA TRP A 152 -2.80 -19.51 -8.32
C TRP A 152 -2.56 -19.79 -9.81
N LYS A 153 -1.33 -19.55 -10.27
CA LYS A 153 -0.88 -19.90 -11.63
C LYS A 153 0.27 -20.89 -11.53
N LEU A 154 -0.06 -22.14 -11.28
CA LEU A 154 0.91 -23.21 -11.12
C LEU A 154 1.14 -23.89 -12.47
N SER A 155 2.40 -24.02 -12.90
CA SER A 155 2.78 -24.61 -14.20
C SER A 155 3.15 -26.09 -14.10
N ALA A 156 3.24 -26.66 -12.89
CA ALA A 156 3.66 -28.04 -12.67
C ALA A 156 2.93 -28.67 -11.48
N THR A 157 3.03 -30.00 -11.38
CA THR A 157 2.66 -30.74 -10.18
C THR A 157 3.85 -30.71 -9.20
N TYR A 158 3.58 -30.34 -7.96
CA TYR A 158 4.60 -30.22 -6.91
C TYR A 158 4.54 -31.42 -6.00
N SER A 159 5.66 -32.12 -5.89
CA SER A 159 5.77 -33.29 -5.01
C SER A 159 5.63 -32.91 -3.54
N THR A 160 5.04 -33.81 -2.79
CA THR A 160 4.99 -33.74 -1.33
C THR A 160 6.40 -33.95 -0.76
N ARG A 161 6.78 -33.15 0.21
CA ARG A 161 8.04 -33.26 0.95
C ARG A 161 7.76 -33.99 2.27
N ASP A 162 8.70 -34.83 2.71
CA ASP A 162 8.58 -35.46 4.01
C ASP A 162 8.53 -34.43 5.13
N TYR A 163 9.40 -33.44 5.06
CA TYR A 163 9.35 -32.26 5.92
C TYR A 163 9.94 -31.02 5.23
N CYS A 164 9.53 -29.85 5.67
CA CYS A 164 10.11 -28.55 5.34
C CYS A 164 10.21 -27.77 6.64
N VAL A 165 11.39 -27.26 6.95
CA VAL A 165 11.66 -26.54 8.20
C VAL A 165 11.70 -25.05 7.93
N GLN A 166 10.96 -24.28 8.73
CA GLN A 166 11.12 -22.85 8.88
C GLN A 166 11.91 -22.62 10.17
N TYR A 167 13.08 -22.00 10.08
CA TYR A 167 13.97 -21.81 11.22
C TYR A 167 14.35 -20.35 11.39
N ALA A 168 13.72 -19.67 12.36
CA ALA A 168 13.91 -18.25 12.64
C ALA A 168 13.73 -17.33 11.39
N GLU A 169 12.82 -17.72 10.51
CA GLU A 169 12.50 -17.05 9.26
C GLU A 169 11.10 -16.40 9.33
N SER A 170 10.88 -15.34 8.57
CA SER A 170 9.54 -14.80 8.37
C SER A 170 8.72 -15.72 7.44
N ASP A 171 7.40 -15.60 7.50
CA ASP A 171 6.51 -16.38 6.61
C ASP A 171 6.67 -16.00 5.13
N LEU A 172 7.33 -14.85 4.84
CA LEU A 172 7.58 -14.38 3.48
C LEU A 172 8.86 -14.96 2.87
N GLN A 173 9.81 -15.41 3.68
CA GLN A 173 11.06 -16.05 3.22
C GLN A 173 10.82 -17.45 2.71
#